data_74c3a5267f4d2ff214d267378f060777
#
_entry.id   74c3a5267f4d2ff214d267378f060777
#
_cell.length_a   1.000
_cell.length_b   1.000
_cell.length_c   1.000
_cell.angle_alpha   90.00
_cell.angle_beta   90.00
_cell.angle_gamma   90.00
#
_symmetry.space_group_name_H-M   'P 1'
#
loop_
_entity.id
_entity.type
_entity.pdbx_description
1 polymer ?
#
loop_
_entity_poly.entity_id
_entity_poly.type
_entity_poly.pdbx_seq_one_letter_code
_entity_poly.pdbx_strand_id
1 'polypeptide(L)'
;CFSTLHTAKGREFDDVFMRIPEPQHFTDELLRRYYLGATRAKERLFIHTDCSIFDLMPADEHHTCQHKYDMPDEIVLQLSHRDVNLSFFKSRKKEILALRAGQKLRFSNNYLYSSQSDIPIAQLSQKMQTDLRLWAEKGYEVITASVRFIVAWRPNDSPKEEEEHAVLLADLSLRQFKQVVKKV
;
A
#
# COMPACT_ATOMS: atom_id res chain seq x y z
N CYS A 1 1.67 -16.39 14.67
CA CYS A 1 2.58 -16.30 13.49
C CYS A 1 1.77 -15.83 12.29
N PHE A 2 2.26 -14.82 11.56
CA PHE A 2 1.72 -14.44 10.25
C PHE A 2 2.65 -14.97 9.18
N SER A 3 2.07 -15.59 8.13
CA SER A 3 2.84 -16.24 7.09
C SER A 3 2.08 -16.22 5.75
N THR A 4 2.81 -16.34 4.65
CA THR A 4 2.19 -16.66 3.35
C THR A 4 1.97 -18.17 3.25
N LEU A 5 1.05 -18.61 2.38
CA LEU A 5 0.81 -20.04 2.15
C LEU A 5 2.07 -20.79 1.70
N HIS A 6 2.95 -20.13 0.94
CA HIS A 6 4.23 -20.72 0.53
C HIS A 6 5.17 -20.95 1.69
N THR A 7 5.27 -19.99 2.62
CA THR A 7 6.16 -20.09 3.78
C THR A 7 5.65 -21.08 4.82
N ALA A 8 4.34 -21.33 4.86
CA ALA A 8 3.70 -22.32 5.74
C ALA A 8 3.82 -23.77 5.21
N LYS A 9 4.35 -23.99 3.99
CA LYS A 9 4.49 -25.33 3.40
C LYS A 9 5.34 -26.23 4.30
N GLY A 10 4.81 -27.43 4.61
CA GLY A 10 5.49 -28.42 5.45
C GLY A 10 5.39 -28.16 6.97
N ARG A 11 4.72 -27.10 7.41
CA ARG A 11 4.43 -26.83 8.81
C ARG A 11 2.97 -27.12 9.11
N GLU A 12 2.67 -27.45 10.36
CA GLU A 12 1.31 -27.67 10.86
C GLU A 12 1.12 -26.84 12.13
N PHE A 13 -0.11 -26.40 12.37
CA PHE A 13 -0.48 -25.53 13.47
C PHE A 13 -1.80 -26.02 14.09
N ASP A 14 -1.98 -25.90 15.37
CA ASP A 14 -3.22 -26.30 16.04
C ASP A 14 -4.39 -25.45 15.50
N ASP A 15 -4.19 -24.14 15.40
CA ASP A 15 -5.16 -23.18 14.86
C ASP A 15 -4.62 -22.49 13.60
N VAL A 16 -5.42 -22.45 12.56
CA VAL A 16 -5.12 -21.72 11.33
C VAL A 16 -6.23 -20.74 11.02
N PHE A 17 -5.88 -19.46 10.84
CA PHE A 17 -6.77 -18.41 10.36
C PHE A 17 -6.39 -18.05 8.93
N MET A 18 -7.29 -18.23 8.00
CA MET A 18 -7.10 -17.90 6.59
C MET A 18 -7.96 -16.70 6.20
N ARG A 19 -7.35 -15.67 5.64
CA ARG A 19 -8.06 -14.59 4.95
C ARG A 19 -8.04 -14.89 3.44
N ILE A 20 -9.21 -15.14 2.87
CA ILE A 20 -9.39 -15.46 1.46
C ILE A 20 -10.27 -14.37 0.84
N PRO A 21 -9.71 -13.38 0.13
CA PRO A 21 -10.48 -12.39 -0.60
C PRO A 21 -11.16 -13.05 -1.82
N GLU A 22 -12.26 -12.46 -2.29
CA GLU A 22 -12.89 -12.90 -3.53
C GLU A 22 -11.93 -12.69 -4.71
N PRO A 23 -11.55 -13.74 -5.45
CA PRO A 23 -10.68 -13.62 -6.60
C PRO A 23 -11.46 -13.16 -7.83
N GLN A 24 -10.79 -12.49 -8.77
CA GLN A 24 -11.40 -12.16 -10.06
C GLN A 24 -11.79 -13.41 -10.86
N HIS A 25 -10.98 -14.47 -10.75
CA HIS A 25 -11.23 -15.78 -11.38
C HIS A 25 -10.71 -16.89 -10.48
N PHE A 26 -11.49 -17.97 -10.36
CA PHE A 26 -11.05 -19.20 -9.72
C PHE A 26 -10.22 -20.02 -10.70
N THR A 27 -9.01 -20.37 -10.29
CA THR A 27 -8.12 -21.28 -11.04
C THR A 27 -7.84 -22.52 -10.19
N ASP A 28 -7.53 -23.64 -10.83
CA ASP A 28 -7.13 -24.86 -10.11
C ASP A 28 -5.91 -24.64 -9.22
N GLU A 29 -4.98 -23.79 -9.65
CA GLU A 29 -3.81 -23.44 -8.85
C GLU A 29 -4.21 -22.69 -7.57
N LEU A 30 -5.16 -21.76 -7.67
CA LEU A 30 -5.65 -20.99 -6.51
C LEU A 30 -6.38 -21.90 -5.53
N LEU A 31 -7.23 -22.80 -6.02
CA LEU A 31 -7.94 -23.79 -5.19
C LEU A 31 -6.96 -24.74 -4.49
N ARG A 32 -5.92 -25.20 -5.18
CA ARG A 32 -4.85 -26.02 -4.57
C ARG A 32 -4.11 -25.26 -3.47
N ARG A 33 -3.87 -23.96 -3.65
CA ARG A 33 -3.25 -23.13 -2.62
C ARG A 33 -4.15 -23.02 -1.38
N TYR A 34 -5.44 -22.79 -1.56
CA TYR A 34 -6.39 -22.73 -0.44
C TYR A 34 -6.45 -24.08 0.28
N TYR A 35 -6.54 -25.18 -0.44
CA TYR A 35 -6.48 -26.51 0.13
C TYR A 35 -5.20 -26.75 0.94
N LEU A 36 -4.04 -26.40 0.39
CA LEU A 36 -2.77 -26.52 1.09
C LEU A 36 -2.73 -25.70 2.38
N GLY A 37 -3.31 -24.51 2.38
CA GLY A 37 -3.44 -23.68 3.58
C GLY A 37 -4.36 -24.30 4.62
N ALA A 38 -5.53 -24.76 4.21
CA ALA A 38 -6.51 -25.40 5.08
C ALA A 38 -5.96 -26.68 5.74
N THR A 39 -5.21 -27.50 4.99
CA THR A 39 -4.58 -28.72 5.53
C THR A 39 -3.41 -28.45 6.48
N ARG A 40 -3.10 -27.23 6.82
CA ARG A 40 -2.12 -26.86 7.86
C ARG A 40 -2.72 -26.86 9.25
N ALA A 41 -4.04 -26.83 9.36
CA ALA A 41 -4.76 -26.89 10.63
C ALA A 41 -4.80 -28.34 11.16
N LYS A 42 -4.42 -28.52 12.44
CA LYS A 42 -4.55 -29.79 13.16
C LYS A 42 -5.88 -29.88 13.90
N GLU A 43 -6.28 -28.78 14.56
CA GLU A 43 -7.46 -28.78 15.42
C GLU A 43 -8.56 -27.87 14.84
N ARG A 44 -8.24 -26.60 14.53
CA ARG A 44 -9.24 -25.63 14.14
C ARG A 44 -8.80 -24.84 12.90
N LEU A 45 -9.72 -24.69 11.96
CA LEU A 45 -9.57 -23.89 10.77
C LEU A 45 -10.63 -22.78 10.76
N PHE A 46 -10.19 -21.54 10.72
CA PHE A 46 -11.05 -20.36 10.58
C PHE A 46 -10.82 -19.73 9.19
N ILE A 47 -11.87 -19.64 8.40
CA ILE A 47 -11.82 -19.02 7.08
C ILE A 47 -12.62 -17.72 7.12
N HIS A 48 -11.93 -16.59 6.94
CA HIS A 48 -12.56 -15.30 6.72
C HIS A 48 -12.54 -14.98 5.23
N THR A 49 -13.69 -14.93 4.61
CA THR A 49 -13.81 -14.82 3.16
C THR A 49 -14.98 -13.96 2.73
N ASP A 50 -14.88 -13.36 1.56
CA ASP A 50 -15.94 -12.71 0.83
C ASP A 50 -16.46 -13.62 -0.30
N CYS A 51 -15.91 -14.85 -0.43
CA CYS A 51 -16.21 -15.77 -1.54
C CYS A 51 -17.40 -16.66 -1.20
N SER A 52 -18.43 -16.63 -2.02
CA SER A 52 -19.63 -17.48 -1.89
C SER A 52 -19.36 -18.99 -2.07
N ILE A 53 -18.23 -19.37 -2.65
CA ILE A 53 -17.85 -20.78 -2.80
C ILE A 53 -17.73 -21.52 -1.46
N PHE A 54 -17.41 -20.79 -0.39
CA PHE A 54 -17.30 -21.35 0.95
C PHE A 54 -18.64 -21.48 1.68
N ASP A 55 -19.71 -20.82 1.20
CA ASP A 55 -21.05 -20.92 1.79
C ASP A 55 -21.64 -22.32 1.68
N LEU A 56 -21.15 -23.11 0.74
CA LEU A 56 -21.60 -24.50 0.51
C LEU A 56 -20.74 -25.54 1.27
N MET A 57 -19.69 -25.10 1.95
CA MET A 57 -18.84 -26.03 2.71
C MET A 57 -19.45 -26.29 4.09
N PRO A 58 -19.48 -27.56 4.54
CA PRO A 58 -19.89 -27.84 5.90
C PRO A 58 -18.91 -27.20 6.89
N ALA A 59 -19.44 -26.51 7.88
CA ALA A 59 -18.69 -25.88 8.96
C ALA A 59 -19.43 -26.09 10.28
N ASP A 60 -18.69 -26.21 11.37
CA ASP A 60 -19.28 -26.33 12.72
C ASP A 60 -19.99 -25.03 13.11
N GLU A 61 -19.43 -23.89 12.71
CA GLU A 61 -19.99 -22.58 12.96
C GLU A 61 -19.86 -21.71 11.68
N HIS A 62 -20.92 -20.97 11.36
CA HIS A 62 -20.95 -20.03 10.26
C HIS A 62 -21.43 -18.65 10.75
N HIS A 63 -20.58 -17.64 10.58
CA HIS A 63 -20.88 -16.27 10.97
C HIS A 63 -20.87 -15.35 9.74
N THR A 64 -21.98 -14.68 9.47
CA THR A 64 -22.05 -13.67 8.41
C THR A 64 -21.94 -12.27 9.01
N CYS A 65 -20.93 -11.53 8.58
CA CYS A 65 -20.78 -10.12 8.94
C CYS A 65 -21.31 -9.25 7.80
N GLN A 66 -22.40 -8.54 8.04
CA GLN A 66 -22.99 -7.59 7.09
C GLN A 66 -22.56 -6.14 7.38
N HIS A 67 -21.66 -5.94 8.33
CA HIS A 67 -21.21 -4.61 8.69
C HIS A 67 -20.39 -3.98 7.55
N LYS A 68 -20.90 -2.87 7.00
CA LYS A 68 -20.19 -2.07 6.02
C LYS A 68 -19.44 -0.97 6.77
N TYR A 69 -18.13 -0.99 6.65
CA TYR A 69 -17.30 0.09 7.17
C TYR A 69 -17.30 1.26 6.20
N ASP A 70 -17.54 2.44 6.73
CA ASP A 70 -17.33 3.67 5.95
C ASP A 70 -15.86 3.81 5.61
N MET A 71 -15.59 4.53 4.54
CA MET A 71 -14.21 4.89 4.20
C MET A 71 -13.64 5.75 5.34
N PRO A 72 -12.39 5.51 5.76
CA PRO A 72 -11.79 6.26 6.85
C PRO A 72 -11.66 7.74 6.49
N ASP A 73 -11.83 8.62 7.47
CA ASP A 73 -11.69 10.07 7.24
C ASP A 73 -10.28 10.46 6.81
N GLU A 74 -9.26 9.70 7.24
CA GLU A 74 -7.85 9.93 6.89
C GLU A 74 -7.17 8.64 6.46
N ILE A 75 -6.31 8.74 5.45
CA ILE A 75 -5.45 7.66 4.97
C ILE A 75 -4.03 8.17 4.78
N VAL A 76 -3.06 7.28 4.96
CA VAL A 76 -1.65 7.59 4.70
C VAL A 76 -1.14 6.70 3.57
N LEU A 77 -0.72 7.33 2.48
CA LEU A 77 -0.08 6.66 1.36
C LEU A 77 1.44 6.71 1.55
N GLN A 78 2.04 5.56 1.75
CA GLN A 78 3.48 5.40 1.92
C GLN A 78 4.13 5.23 0.55
N LEU A 79 4.80 6.26 0.05
CA LEU A 79 5.45 6.22 -1.26
C LEU A 79 6.63 5.24 -1.25
N SER A 80 6.70 4.43 -2.29
CA SER A 80 7.83 3.56 -2.64
C SER A 80 8.67 4.20 -3.76
N HIS A 81 9.79 3.57 -4.12
CA HIS A 81 10.61 3.99 -5.27
C HIS A 81 9.87 3.94 -6.61
N ARG A 82 8.77 3.16 -6.71
CA ARG A 82 7.92 3.07 -7.92
C ARG A 82 6.93 4.21 -8.05
N ASP A 83 6.68 4.92 -6.95
CA ASP A 83 5.68 5.98 -6.88
C ASP A 83 6.29 7.36 -7.11
N VAL A 84 7.61 7.43 -7.27
CA VAL A 84 8.37 8.64 -7.55
C VAL A 84 9.13 8.54 -8.87
N ASN A 85 9.37 9.68 -9.52
CA ASN A 85 10.18 9.75 -10.72
C ASN A 85 11.67 9.72 -10.36
N LEU A 86 12.31 8.56 -10.53
CA LEU A 86 13.69 8.35 -10.13
C LEU A 86 14.68 9.25 -10.90
N SER A 87 14.41 9.56 -12.17
CA SER A 87 15.27 10.45 -12.96
C SER A 87 15.32 11.88 -12.42
N PHE A 88 14.27 12.30 -11.70
CA PHE A 88 14.19 13.63 -11.09
C PHE A 88 15.26 13.84 -10.01
N PHE A 89 15.65 12.79 -9.32
CA PHE A 89 16.59 12.88 -8.19
C PHE A 89 18.06 13.09 -8.60
N LYS A 90 18.42 12.85 -9.89
CA LYS A 90 19.81 12.98 -10.37
C LYS A 90 20.45 14.34 -10.06
N SER A 91 19.66 15.41 -10.10
CA SER A 91 20.12 16.79 -9.89
C SER A 91 19.77 17.37 -8.51
N ARG A 92 19.25 16.57 -7.58
CA ARG A 92 18.70 17.04 -6.29
C ARG A 92 19.36 16.43 -5.06
N LYS A 93 20.54 15.82 -5.23
CA LYS A 93 21.22 15.09 -4.16
C LYS A 93 21.48 15.96 -2.91
N LYS A 94 21.91 17.21 -3.09
CA LYS A 94 22.22 18.11 -1.97
C LYS A 94 20.97 18.47 -1.16
N GLU A 95 19.90 18.83 -1.85
CA GLU A 95 18.63 19.20 -1.24
C GLU A 95 17.99 18.04 -0.48
N ILE A 96 18.08 16.82 -1.04
CA ILE A 96 17.54 15.61 -0.43
C ILE A 96 18.33 15.22 0.82
N LEU A 97 19.65 15.23 0.76
CA LEU A 97 20.52 14.86 1.88
C LEU A 97 20.45 15.87 3.05
N ALA A 98 19.95 17.09 2.81
CA ALA A 98 19.71 18.07 3.86
C ALA A 98 18.41 17.82 4.64
N LEU A 99 17.51 16.95 4.14
CA LEU A 99 16.25 16.63 4.79
C LEU A 99 16.46 15.65 5.95
N ARG A 100 15.46 15.62 6.85
CA ARG A 100 15.44 14.69 7.99
C ARG A 100 14.12 13.90 8.01
N ALA A 101 14.17 12.67 8.49
CA ALA A 101 12.97 11.86 8.69
C ALA A 101 11.97 12.61 9.59
N GLY A 102 10.69 12.56 9.22
CA GLY A 102 9.60 13.29 9.88
C GLY A 102 9.47 14.76 9.45
N GLN A 103 10.42 15.31 8.68
CA GLN A 103 10.33 16.70 8.22
C GLN A 103 9.10 16.88 7.31
N LYS A 104 8.30 17.92 7.58
CA LYS A 104 7.12 18.27 6.76
C LYS A 104 7.56 18.78 5.39
N LEU A 105 6.79 18.36 4.38
CA LEU A 105 6.94 18.74 2.99
C LEU A 105 5.66 19.42 2.51
N ARG A 106 5.78 20.33 1.56
CA ARG A 106 4.65 20.91 0.83
C ARG A 106 4.40 20.07 -0.43
N PHE A 107 3.16 19.66 -0.64
CA PHE A 107 2.72 18.98 -1.84
C PHE A 107 1.96 19.96 -2.75
N SER A 108 2.32 20.04 -4.01
CA SER A 108 1.61 20.84 -5.01
C SER A 108 1.90 20.32 -6.43
N ASN A 109 0.87 20.22 -7.26
CA ASN A 109 0.98 19.85 -8.68
C ASN A 109 1.83 18.59 -8.94
N ASN A 110 1.64 17.55 -8.12
CA ASN A 110 2.39 16.28 -8.19
C ASN A 110 3.89 16.39 -7.85
N TYR A 111 4.31 17.47 -7.23
CA TYR A 111 5.66 17.67 -6.71
C TYR A 111 5.67 17.82 -5.20
N LEU A 112 6.77 17.39 -4.61
CA LEU A 112 7.10 17.64 -3.21
C LEU A 112 8.15 18.72 -3.11
N TYR A 113 7.98 19.63 -2.16
CA TYR A 113 8.85 20.75 -1.90
C TYR A 113 9.32 20.72 -0.44
N SER A 114 10.54 21.15 -0.19
CA SER A 114 10.95 21.47 1.18
C SER A 114 10.12 22.63 1.70
N SER A 115 9.74 22.61 2.99
CA SER A 115 9.03 23.71 3.62
C SER A 115 9.79 25.05 3.61
N GLN A 116 11.10 24.99 3.32
CA GLN A 116 12.00 26.15 3.32
C GLN A 116 12.37 26.63 1.90
N SER A 117 11.87 25.99 0.85
CA SER A 117 12.28 26.28 -0.53
C SER A 117 11.14 26.04 -1.51
N ASP A 118 11.05 26.89 -2.53
CA ASP A 118 10.16 26.68 -3.68
C ASP A 118 10.74 25.77 -4.76
N ILE A 119 11.92 25.18 -4.50
CA ILE A 119 12.54 24.23 -5.40
C ILE A 119 11.91 22.85 -5.16
N PRO A 120 11.35 22.21 -6.20
CA PRO A 120 10.81 20.86 -6.06
C PRO A 120 11.93 19.85 -5.79
N ILE A 121 11.72 18.99 -4.81
CA ILE A 121 12.70 17.98 -4.36
C ILE A 121 12.34 16.57 -4.79
N ALA A 122 11.06 16.32 -5.12
CA ALA A 122 10.61 15.06 -5.71
C ALA A 122 9.42 15.30 -6.63
N GLN A 123 9.28 14.44 -7.62
CA GLN A 123 8.14 14.37 -8.53
C GLN A 123 7.48 12.99 -8.41
N LEU A 124 6.16 12.94 -8.36
CA LEU A 124 5.43 11.68 -8.38
C LEU A 124 5.50 11.01 -9.75
N SER A 125 5.53 9.68 -9.78
CA SER A 125 5.44 8.90 -11.01
C SER A 125 4.06 9.06 -11.65
N GLN A 126 3.94 8.79 -12.95
CA GLN A 126 2.67 8.84 -13.68
C GLN A 126 1.60 7.92 -13.04
N LYS A 127 2.01 6.74 -12.59
CA LYS A 127 1.13 5.82 -11.88
C LYS A 127 0.57 6.47 -10.63
N MET A 128 1.44 7.00 -9.76
CA MET A 128 1.02 7.61 -8.50
C MET A 128 0.13 8.84 -8.72
N GLN A 129 0.38 9.62 -9.78
CA GLN A 129 -0.49 10.73 -10.16
C GLN A 129 -1.90 10.25 -10.54
N THR A 130 -2.00 9.10 -11.23
CA THR A 130 -3.28 8.47 -11.56
C THR A 130 -3.98 7.96 -10.30
N ASP A 131 -3.24 7.30 -9.41
CA ASP A 131 -3.78 6.80 -8.15
C ASP A 131 -4.31 7.96 -7.28
N LEU A 132 -3.62 9.10 -7.21
CA LEU A 132 -4.10 10.29 -6.50
C LEU A 132 -5.38 10.88 -7.11
N ARG A 133 -5.54 10.83 -8.44
CA ARG A 133 -6.81 11.26 -9.07
C ARG A 133 -7.97 10.35 -8.66
N LEU A 134 -7.76 9.03 -8.62
CA LEU A 134 -8.77 8.09 -8.15
C LEU A 134 -9.15 8.34 -6.68
N TRP A 135 -8.19 8.75 -5.85
CA TRP A 135 -8.48 9.16 -4.47
C TRP A 135 -9.26 10.48 -4.42
N ALA A 136 -8.92 11.44 -5.28
CA ALA A 136 -9.65 12.70 -5.40
C ALA A 136 -11.11 12.49 -5.84
N GLU A 137 -11.38 11.56 -6.76
CA GLU A 137 -12.73 11.16 -7.16
C GLU A 137 -13.55 10.57 -6.00
N LYS A 138 -12.87 9.96 -5.02
CA LYS A 138 -13.48 9.49 -3.76
C LYS A 138 -13.61 10.59 -2.70
N GLY A 139 -13.25 11.83 -3.03
CA GLY A 139 -13.33 12.98 -2.14
C GLY A 139 -12.13 13.16 -1.21
N TYR A 140 -10.99 12.51 -1.47
CA TYR A 140 -9.78 12.68 -0.68
C TYR A 140 -8.83 13.69 -1.30
N GLU A 141 -8.24 14.52 -0.45
CA GLU A 141 -7.20 15.47 -0.85
C GLU A 141 -5.95 15.29 0.02
N VAL A 142 -4.78 15.52 -0.57
CA VAL A 142 -3.52 15.52 0.17
C VAL A 142 -3.45 16.74 1.05
N ILE A 143 -3.46 16.53 2.37
CA ILE A 143 -3.40 17.62 3.37
C ILE A 143 -1.98 17.87 3.86
N THR A 144 -1.16 16.85 3.97
CA THR A 144 0.23 16.96 4.38
C THR A 144 1.10 15.92 3.68
N ALA A 145 2.38 16.23 3.60
CA ALA A 145 3.41 15.29 3.23
C ALA A 145 4.57 15.35 4.23
N SER A 146 5.26 14.24 4.44
CA SER A 146 6.44 14.20 5.31
C SER A 146 7.51 13.25 4.79
N VAL A 147 8.75 13.51 5.12
CA VAL A 147 9.87 12.63 4.82
C VAL A 147 9.74 11.35 5.65
N ARG A 148 9.65 10.19 5.01
CA ARG A 148 9.71 8.91 5.69
C ARG A 148 11.14 8.37 5.71
N PHE A 149 11.73 8.20 4.52
CA PHE A 149 13.11 7.72 4.37
C PHE A 149 13.82 8.46 3.25
N ILE A 150 15.14 8.54 3.38
CA ILE A 150 16.05 8.86 2.29
C ILE A 150 16.88 7.60 2.07
N VAL A 151 16.80 7.04 0.88
CA VAL A 151 17.46 5.78 0.53
C VAL A 151 18.44 5.99 -0.62
N ALA A 152 19.53 5.28 -0.58
CA ALA A 152 20.42 5.13 -1.72
C ALA A 152 19.77 4.16 -2.71
N TRP A 153 19.62 4.58 -3.96
CA TRP A 153 19.06 3.76 -5.02
C TRP A 153 20.01 3.72 -6.21
N ARG A 154 20.13 2.54 -6.80
CA ARG A 154 20.94 2.29 -7.99
C ARG A 154 20.17 1.37 -8.95
N PRO A 155 20.23 1.61 -10.27
CA PRO A 155 19.69 0.67 -11.27
C PRO A 155 20.38 -0.70 -11.15
N ASN A 156 19.62 -1.79 -11.30
CA ASN A 156 20.14 -3.16 -11.14
C ASN A 156 21.28 -3.51 -12.12
N ASP A 157 21.31 -2.87 -13.29
CA ASP A 157 22.26 -3.18 -14.37
C ASP A 157 23.46 -2.22 -14.44
N SER A 158 23.60 -1.32 -13.46
CA SER A 158 24.70 -0.35 -13.48
C SER A 158 25.90 -0.81 -12.67
N PRO A 159 27.07 -1.01 -13.30
CA PRO A 159 28.28 -1.46 -12.62
C PRO A 159 29.03 -0.36 -11.87
N LYS A 160 28.63 0.90 -11.98
CA LYS A 160 29.37 2.05 -11.46
C LYS A 160 28.71 2.67 -10.23
N GLU A 161 29.49 2.90 -9.17
CA GLU A 161 29.08 3.64 -7.97
C GLU A 161 28.57 5.07 -8.27
N GLU A 162 28.98 5.64 -9.40
CA GLU A 162 28.59 6.99 -9.86
C GLU A 162 27.12 7.16 -10.18
N GLU A 163 26.34 6.08 -10.32
CA GLU A 163 24.90 6.11 -10.63
C GLU A 163 24.00 5.99 -9.40
N GLU A 164 24.59 6.02 -8.21
CA GLU A 164 23.81 5.99 -6.98
C GLU A 164 23.14 7.34 -6.69
N HIS A 165 21.83 7.32 -6.53
CA HIS A 165 21.03 8.50 -6.26
C HIS A 165 20.41 8.45 -4.87
N ALA A 166 20.36 9.59 -4.17
CA ALA A 166 19.54 9.75 -2.99
C ALA A 166 18.08 9.90 -3.43
N VAL A 167 17.22 8.98 -3.02
CA VAL A 167 15.79 8.98 -3.33
C VAL A 167 15.01 9.28 -2.08
N LEU A 168 14.13 10.28 -2.15
CA LEU A 168 13.20 10.65 -1.11
C LEU A 168 11.96 9.76 -1.19
N LEU A 169 11.65 9.05 -0.11
CA LEU A 169 10.41 8.33 0.10
C LEU A 169 9.59 9.08 1.16
N ALA A 170 8.41 9.53 0.78
CA ALA A 170 7.54 10.35 1.62
C ALA A 170 6.27 9.60 2.00
N ASP A 171 5.64 10.04 3.08
CA ASP A 171 4.26 9.72 3.43
C ASP A 171 3.37 10.89 2.99
N LEU A 172 2.27 10.57 2.31
CA LEU A 172 1.21 11.52 1.96
C LEU A 172 0.00 11.23 2.84
N SER A 173 -0.40 12.19 3.66
CA SER A 173 -1.64 12.09 4.42
C SER A 173 -2.77 12.71 3.61
N LEU A 174 -3.82 11.94 3.37
CA LEU A 174 -5.02 12.36 2.67
C LEU A 174 -6.18 12.42 3.66
N ARG A 175 -7.05 13.39 3.49
CA ARG A 175 -8.28 13.51 4.27
C ARG A 175 -9.48 13.57 3.35
N GLN A 176 -10.56 12.89 3.74
CA GLN A 176 -11.83 12.94 3.04
C GLN A 176 -12.56 14.24 3.37
N PHE A 177 -12.86 15.03 2.35
CA PHE A 177 -13.75 16.19 2.47
C PHE A 177 -15.16 15.73 2.10
N LYS A 178 -16.00 15.52 3.12
CA LYS A 178 -17.42 15.25 2.89
C LYS A 178 -18.01 16.50 2.22
N GLN A 179 -18.41 16.37 0.96
CA GLN A 179 -19.21 17.42 0.34
C GLN A 179 -20.48 17.60 1.16
N VAL A 180 -20.66 18.74 1.79
CA VAL A 180 -21.91 19.11 2.43
C VAL A 180 -22.91 19.31 1.30
N VAL A 181 -23.64 18.25 0.95
CA VAL A 181 -24.79 18.35 0.06
C VAL A 181 -25.79 19.21 0.81
N LYS A 182 -25.81 20.52 0.51
CA LYS A 182 -26.93 21.36 0.91
C LYS A 182 -28.17 20.78 0.22
N LYS A 183 -29.00 20.05 0.98
CA LYS A 183 -30.35 19.76 0.55
C LYS A 183 -31.04 21.11 0.33
N VAL A 184 -31.33 21.46 -0.91
CA VAL A 184 -32.23 22.53 -1.31
C VAL A 184 -33.66 22.05 -1.11
#